data_5a292e80e48736821030c9d11368fdb6
#
_entry.id   5a292e80e48736821030c9d11368fdb6
#
_cell.length_a   1.000
_cell.length_b   1.000
_cell.length_c   1.000
_cell.angle_alpha   90.00
_cell.angle_beta   90.00
_cell.angle_gamma   90.00
#
_symmetry.space_group_name_H-M   'P 1'
#
loop_
_entity.id
_entity.type
_entity.pdbx_description
1 polymer ?
#
loop_
_entity_poly.entity_id
_entity_poly.type
_entity_poly.pdbx_seq_one_letter_code
_entity_poly.pdbx_strand_id
1 'polypeptide(L)'
;STQGYSSAASDVYKRQKVRDPFALKIKRQVQALLEENFPALKGSITVIIKEAAPKKPQAADKPTMTGDIAHIVAIASGKGGVGKSTVTANLAVALRNRGFRVGILDADIYGPSQPKMFGLEGYLPEAEQVDGQDIILPAETMDMKIMSIGFFVKPSDALLWRGAMAVNALRQMIHQTRWGALDFLLVDLPPGTGDIHLSIISELKIDTAVIVSTPQQIAVADVRRGVEMFRNPQVNIPLAGIVENMAWFTPEELPENRYYLFGKGGARRFAEENGIDLLGEIPIIQSIMEGADTGTPSVSIDARVEPYYREIADRIVDKVVK
;
A
#
# COMPACT_ATOMS: atom_id res chain seq x y z
N SER A 1 -60.65 26.94 -6.16
CA SER A 1 -60.14 25.61 -5.78
C SER A 1 -58.67 25.50 -6.21
N THR A 2 -57.82 25.89 -5.28
CA THR A 2 -56.37 25.74 -5.41
C THR A 2 -55.99 24.35 -4.93
N GLN A 3 -55.69 23.44 -5.86
CA GLN A 3 -55.01 22.21 -5.52
C GLN A 3 -53.54 22.54 -5.30
N GLY A 4 -53.12 22.38 -4.02
CA GLY A 4 -51.72 22.46 -3.64
C GLY A 4 -50.94 21.29 -4.27
N TYR A 5 -50.02 21.61 -5.12
CA TYR A 5 -48.96 20.65 -5.48
C TYR A 5 -48.05 20.48 -4.23
N SER A 6 -48.22 19.37 -3.56
CA SER A 6 -47.22 18.84 -2.67
C SER A 6 -45.99 18.54 -3.48
N SER A 7 -44.96 19.37 -3.41
CA SER A 7 -43.64 19.06 -3.92
C SER A 7 -43.08 17.90 -3.05
N ALA A 8 -43.35 16.68 -3.50
CA ALA A 8 -42.60 15.53 -3.03
C ALA A 8 -41.18 15.76 -3.51
N ALA A 9 -40.34 16.38 -2.65
CA ALA A 9 -38.93 16.33 -2.83
C ALA A 9 -38.56 14.85 -2.77
N SER A 10 -38.24 14.27 -3.92
CA SER A 10 -37.70 12.91 -3.95
C SER A 10 -36.32 12.93 -3.31
N ASP A 11 -36.28 12.58 -2.04
CA ASP A 11 -35.03 12.37 -1.32
C ASP A 11 -34.35 11.14 -1.91
N VAL A 12 -33.40 11.36 -2.81
CA VAL A 12 -32.56 10.26 -3.33
C VAL A 12 -31.50 9.96 -2.26
N TYR A 13 -31.74 8.93 -1.48
CA TYR A 13 -30.77 8.50 -0.46
C TYR A 13 -29.84 7.43 -1.03
N LYS A 14 -28.56 7.76 -1.20
CA LYS A 14 -27.50 6.74 -1.29
C LYS A 14 -26.98 6.51 0.13
N ARG A 15 -27.31 5.39 0.75
CA ARG A 15 -26.76 4.99 2.05
C ARG A 15 -25.31 4.56 1.83
N GLN A 16 -24.35 5.41 2.21
CA GLN A 16 -22.94 5.03 2.26
C GLN A 16 -22.58 4.61 3.67
N LYS A 17 -21.91 3.49 3.77
CA LYS A 17 -21.31 3.04 5.03
C LYS A 17 -20.02 3.82 5.23
N VAL A 18 -19.95 4.60 6.30
CA VAL A 18 -18.76 5.32 6.78
C VAL A 18 -18.16 6.33 5.77
N ARG A 19 -17.64 7.47 6.21
CA ARG A 19 -17.10 8.59 5.40
C ARG A 19 -16.40 8.10 4.13
N ASP A 20 -17.15 8.06 3.03
CA ASP A 20 -16.67 7.65 1.73
C ASP A 20 -15.71 8.73 1.19
N PRO A 21 -14.46 8.38 0.86
CA PRO A 21 -13.51 9.33 0.29
C PRO A 21 -14.02 9.94 -1.02
N PHE A 22 -14.95 9.28 -1.70
CA PHE A 22 -15.58 9.76 -2.92
C PHE A 22 -16.81 10.63 -2.68
N ALA A 23 -17.28 10.80 -1.45
CA ALA A 23 -18.50 11.52 -1.11
C ALA A 23 -18.57 12.91 -1.74
N LEU A 24 -17.47 13.67 -1.72
CA LEU A 24 -17.40 15.00 -2.34
C LEU A 24 -17.48 14.94 -3.86
N LYS A 25 -16.87 13.94 -4.49
CA LYS A 25 -16.93 13.73 -5.95
C LYS A 25 -18.33 13.32 -6.37
N ILE A 26 -18.93 12.36 -5.68
CA ILE A 26 -20.32 11.92 -5.90
C ILE A 26 -21.28 13.10 -5.70
N LYS A 27 -21.11 13.87 -4.63
CA LYS A 27 -21.93 15.05 -4.37
C LYS A 27 -21.90 16.02 -5.55
N ARG A 28 -20.72 16.37 -6.06
CA ARG A 28 -20.55 17.28 -7.21
C ARG A 28 -21.14 16.72 -8.49
N GLN A 29 -20.92 15.43 -8.76
CA GLN A 29 -21.46 14.78 -9.96
C GLN A 29 -22.99 14.71 -9.92
N VAL A 30 -23.58 14.29 -8.80
CA VAL A 30 -25.04 14.24 -8.63
C VAL A 30 -25.64 15.64 -8.71
N GLN A 31 -25.02 16.64 -8.09
CA GLN A 31 -25.51 18.01 -8.17
C GLN A 31 -25.47 18.55 -9.60
N ALA A 32 -24.36 18.35 -10.31
CA ALA A 32 -24.24 18.76 -11.71
C ALA A 32 -25.29 18.07 -12.62
N LEU A 33 -25.49 16.77 -12.45
CA LEU A 33 -26.46 16.00 -13.20
C LEU A 33 -27.91 16.45 -12.92
N LEU A 34 -28.21 16.78 -11.68
CA LEU A 34 -29.53 17.31 -11.32
C LEU A 34 -29.77 18.73 -11.87
N GLU A 35 -28.75 19.59 -11.82
CA GLU A 35 -28.86 20.96 -12.38
C GLU A 35 -28.94 20.94 -13.90
N GLU A 36 -28.33 19.97 -14.58
CA GLU A 36 -28.46 19.78 -16.04
C GLU A 36 -29.83 19.29 -16.44
N ASN A 37 -30.41 18.32 -15.74
CA ASN A 37 -31.70 17.75 -16.05
C ASN A 37 -32.90 18.60 -15.56
N PHE A 38 -32.69 19.48 -14.59
CA PHE A 38 -33.68 20.37 -14.00
C PHE A 38 -33.19 21.82 -13.95
N PRO A 39 -33.02 22.50 -15.09
CA PRO A 39 -32.45 23.86 -15.15
C PRO A 39 -33.25 24.91 -14.36
N ALA A 40 -34.56 24.71 -14.21
CA ALA A 40 -35.42 25.60 -13.43
C ALA A 40 -35.15 25.57 -11.93
N LEU A 41 -34.42 24.55 -11.42
CA LEU A 41 -34.07 24.38 -10.02
C LEU A 41 -32.59 24.68 -9.73
N LYS A 42 -31.86 25.19 -10.71
CA LYS A 42 -30.46 25.54 -10.59
C LYS A 42 -30.24 26.54 -9.46
N GLY A 43 -29.32 26.19 -8.55
CA GLY A 43 -29.05 26.98 -7.34
C GLY A 43 -29.97 26.71 -6.15
N SER A 44 -31.08 25.97 -6.35
CA SER A 44 -32.00 25.57 -5.27
C SER A 44 -31.80 24.12 -4.83
N ILE A 45 -30.99 23.36 -5.56
CA ILE A 45 -30.71 21.95 -5.27
C ILE A 45 -29.55 21.86 -4.28
N THR A 46 -29.79 21.21 -3.14
CA THR A 46 -28.74 20.88 -2.16
C THR A 46 -28.62 19.36 -2.02
N VAL A 47 -27.51 18.79 -2.48
CA VAL A 47 -27.20 17.37 -2.28
C VAL A 47 -26.59 17.17 -0.91
N ILE A 48 -27.26 16.40 -0.05
CA ILE A 48 -26.78 16.07 1.30
C ILE A 48 -26.46 14.58 1.32
N ILE A 49 -25.18 14.24 1.53
CA ILE A 49 -24.75 12.87 1.77
C ILE A 49 -24.88 12.61 3.26
N LYS A 50 -25.79 11.73 3.66
CA LYS A 50 -25.92 11.29 5.07
C LYS A 50 -25.12 10.00 5.25
N GLU A 51 -24.21 10.02 6.20
CA GLU A 51 -23.51 8.81 6.64
C GLU A 51 -24.50 7.86 7.32
N ALA A 52 -24.46 6.60 6.98
CA ALA A 52 -25.21 5.58 7.72
C ALA A 52 -24.56 5.38 9.09
N ALA A 53 -25.36 5.37 10.15
CA ALA A 53 -24.85 5.05 11.49
C ALA A 53 -24.09 3.71 11.48
N PRO A 54 -22.96 3.60 12.17
CA PRO A 54 -22.18 2.37 12.20
C PRO A 54 -23.05 1.23 12.74
N LYS A 55 -23.35 0.24 11.92
CA LYS A 55 -23.88 -1.03 12.39
C LYS A 55 -22.75 -1.73 13.15
N LYS A 56 -23.01 -2.17 14.38
CA LYS A 56 -22.13 -3.10 15.11
C LYS A 56 -21.72 -4.22 14.16
N PRO A 57 -20.45 -4.63 14.15
CA PRO A 57 -19.99 -5.70 13.27
C PRO A 57 -20.73 -6.99 13.67
N GLN A 58 -21.66 -7.42 12.83
CA GLN A 58 -22.07 -8.83 12.82
C GLN A 58 -20.96 -9.55 12.05
N ALA A 59 -20.26 -10.42 12.77
CA ALA A 59 -19.40 -11.42 12.17
C ALA A 59 -20.26 -12.30 11.25
N ALA A 60 -20.22 -12.01 9.96
CA ALA A 60 -20.68 -12.91 8.91
C ALA A 60 -19.53 -12.95 7.92
N ASP A 61 -19.01 -14.13 7.68
CA ASP A 61 -18.01 -14.46 6.66
C ASP A 61 -18.45 -13.87 5.31
N LYS A 62 -18.05 -12.62 5.05
CA LYS A 62 -18.11 -12.07 3.70
C LYS A 62 -16.86 -12.55 2.98
N PRO A 63 -16.99 -13.05 1.74
CA PRO A 63 -15.82 -13.35 0.95
C PRO A 63 -15.00 -12.06 0.85
N THR A 64 -13.87 -12.01 1.55
CA THR A 64 -12.91 -10.94 1.42
C THR A 64 -12.29 -11.07 0.03
N MET A 65 -12.19 -9.99 -0.73
CA MET A 65 -11.56 -10.01 -2.07
C MET A 65 -10.08 -10.44 -2.01
N THR A 66 -9.55 -10.60 -0.79
CA THR A 66 -8.23 -11.18 -0.49
C THR A 66 -8.26 -12.71 -0.33
N GLY A 67 -9.42 -13.37 -0.44
CA GLY A 67 -9.56 -14.82 -0.22
C GLY A 67 -8.78 -15.70 -1.18
N ASP A 68 -8.45 -15.19 -2.39
CA ASP A 68 -7.69 -15.91 -3.42
C ASP A 68 -6.19 -15.59 -3.41
N ILE A 69 -5.71 -14.89 -2.37
CA ILE A 69 -4.29 -14.54 -2.21
C ILE A 69 -3.63 -15.60 -1.33
N ALA A 70 -2.60 -16.27 -1.88
CA ALA A 70 -1.92 -17.35 -1.16
C ALA A 70 -1.07 -16.82 0.00
N HIS A 71 -0.31 -15.75 -0.22
CA HIS A 71 0.60 -15.18 0.78
C HIS A 71 0.53 -13.66 0.80
N ILE A 72 0.36 -13.08 2.00
CA ILE A 72 0.39 -11.63 2.22
C ILE A 72 1.64 -11.29 3.03
N VAL A 73 2.53 -10.49 2.44
CA VAL A 73 3.81 -10.08 3.03
C VAL A 73 3.79 -8.59 3.33
N ALA A 74 3.90 -8.22 4.60
CA ALA A 74 4.02 -6.82 4.98
C ALA A 74 5.47 -6.33 4.83
N ILE A 75 5.65 -5.20 4.17
CA ILE A 75 6.95 -4.51 4.08
C ILE A 75 6.89 -3.27 4.97
N ALA A 76 7.71 -3.28 6.01
CA ALA A 76 7.70 -2.26 7.05
C ALA A 76 9.06 -1.58 7.18
N SER A 77 9.07 -0.40 7.80
CA SER A 77 10.31 0.27 8.21
C SER A 77 10.08 1.06 9.49
N GLY A 78 11.09 1.15 10.33
CA GLY A 78 11.01 1.91 11.58
C GLY A 78 10.94 3.42 11.37
N LYS A 79 11.46 3.93 10.23
CA LYS A 79 11.43 5.34 9.85
C LYS A 79 11.29 5.53 8.35
N GLY A 80 10.95 6.75 7.92
CA GLY A 80 10.95 7.14 6.51
C GLY A 80 12.36 7.28 5.93
N GLY A 81 12.49 7.20 4.60
CA GLY A 81 13.73 7.46 3.88
C GLY A 81 14.73 6.29 3.84
N VAL A 82 14.36 5.09 4.30
CA VAL A 82 15.21 3.89 4.21
C VAL A 82 15.07 3.13 2.88
N GLY A 83 14.20 3.60 1.98
CA GLY A 83 13.94 2.97 0.68
C GLY A 83 12.96 1.80 0.73
N LYS A 84 12.08 1.74 1.74
CA LYS A 84 11.05 0.69 1.91
C LYS A 84 10.27 0.45 0.62
N SER A 85 9.67 1.49 0.04
CA SER A 85 8.82 1.37 -1.15
C SER A 85 9.60 0.98 -2.40
N THR A 86 10.86 1.44 -2.52
CA THR A 86 11.78 1.00 -3.59
C THR A 86 12.11 -0.49 -3.45
N VAL A 87 12.33 -0.95 -2.21
CA VAL A 87 12.51 -2.39 -1.95
C VAL A 87 11.25 -3.15 -2.30
N THR A 88 10.06 -2.67 -1.92
CA THR A 88 8.77 -3.29 -2.26
C THR A 88 8.59 -3.44 -3.76
N ALA A 89 8.80 -2.37 -4.54
CA ALA A 89 8.64 -2.38 -6.00
C ALA A 89 9.58 -3.39 -6.68
N ASN A 90 10.86 -3.34 -6.34
CA ASN A 90 11.85 -4.23 -6.93
C ASN A 90 11.70 -5.69 -6.48
N LEU A 91 11.30 -5.94 -5.23
CA LEU A 91 10.98 -7.27 -4.72
C LEU A 91 9.77 -7.87 -5.44
N ALA A 92 8.73 -7.07 -5.71
CA ALA A 92 7.57 -7.51 -6.48
C ALA A 92 7.98 -7.97 -7.89
N VAL A 93 8.83 -7.20 -8.57
CA VAL A 93 9.37 -7.57 -9.88
C VAL A 93 10.23 -8.84 -9.78
N ALA A 94 11.06 -9.00 -8.75
CA ALA A 94 11.86 -10.20 -8.54
C ALA A 94 10.98 -11.45 -8.33
N LEU A 95 9.90 -11.36 -7.55
CA LEU A 95 8.92 -12.43 -7.37
C LEU A 95 8.20 -12.76 -8.70
N ARG A 96 7.75 -11.73 -9.44
CA ARG A 96 7.14 -11.92 -10.77
C ARG A 96 8.10 -12.62 -11.73
N ASN A 97 9.39 -12.24 -11.74
CA ASN A 97 10.41 -12.88 -12.59
C ASN A 97 10.64 -14.37 -12.23
N ARG A 98 10.27 -14.78 -11.01
CA ARG A 98 10.22 -16.18 -10.55
C ARG A 98 8.96 -16.93 -11.00
N GLY A 99 8.05 -16.26 -11.71
CA GLY A 99 6.81 -16.84 -12.24
C GLY A 99 5.62 -16.73 -11.27
N PHE A 100 5.74 -16.01 -10.16
CA PHE A 100 4.62 -15.81 -9.25
C PHE A 100 3.69 -14.68 -9.74
N ARG A 101 2.40 -14.81 -9.46
CA ARG A 101 1.40 -13.76 -9.64
C ARG A 101 1.49 -12.82 -8.44
N VAL A 102 1.82 -11.58 -8.70
CA VAL A 102 2.16 -10.61 -7.64
C VAL A 102 1.24 -9.40 -7.67
N GLY A 103 0.82 -8.96 -6.50
CA GLY A 103 0.17 -7.67 -6.28
C GLY A 103 0.93 -6.81 -5.31
N ILE A 104 0.73 -5.49 -5.39
CA ILE A 104 1.22 -4.50 -4.44
C ILE A 104 0.04 -3.70 -3.91
N LEU A 105 -0.09 -3.64 -2.60
CA LEU A 105 -0.97 -2.71 -1.89
C LEU A 105 -0.10 -1.61 -1.25
N ASP A 106 -0.09 -0.43 -1.84
CA ASP A 106 0.57 0.75 -1.28
C ASP A 106 -0.36 1.44 -0.27
N ALA A 107 -0.08 1.23 0.98
CA ALA A 107 -0.84 1.76 2.11
C ALA A 107 -0.15 2.96 2.78
N ASP A 108 0.92 3.50 2.20
CA ASP A 108 1.63 4.67 2.72
C ASP A 108 0.87 5.96 2.42
N ILE A 109 0.01 6.37 3.35
CA ILE A 109 -0.86 7.55 3.20
C ILE A 109 -0.07 8.85 3.11
N TYR A 110 1.07 8.90 3.77
CA TYR A 110 1.86 10.13 3.89
C TYR A 110 2.81 10.34 2.72
N GLY A 111 3.14 9.29 1.99
CA GLY A 111 4.05 9.34 0.85
C GLY A 111 3.84 8.19 -0.11
N PRO A 112 2.61 8.04 -0.70
CA PRO A 112 2.36 6.96 -1.62
C PRO A 112 3.28 7.10 -2.83
N SER A 113 4.16 6.13 -3.03
CA SER A 113 5.22 6.21 -4.02
C SER A 113 5.15 5.14 -5.11
N GLN A 114 4.34 4.09 -4.93
CA GLN A 114 4.20 3.05 -5.94
C GLN A 114 3.63 3.58 -7.28
N PRO A 115 2.68 4.55 -7.30
CA PRO A 115 2.24 5.14 -8.56
C PRO A 115 3.38 5.72 -9.39
N LYS A 116 4.32 6.43 -8.76
CA LYS A 116 5.50 6.97 -9.44
C LYS A 116 6.43 5.86 -9.90
N MET A 117 6.74 4.89 -9.03
CA MET A 117 7.68 3.80 -9.31
C MET A 117 7.25 2.87 -10.43
N PHE A 118 5.97 2.88 -10.80
CA PHE A 118 5.42 2.07 -11.90
C PHE A 118 4.85 2.91 -13.05
N GLY A 119 5.12 4.22 -13.10
CA GLY A 119 4.64 5.10 -14.16
C GLY A 119 3.11 5.24 -14.19
N LEU A 120 2.46 5.09 -13.05
CA LEU A 120 1.00 5.12 -12.89
C LEU A 120 0.50 6.44 -12.26
N GLU A 121 1.31 7.50 -12.31
CA GLU A 121 0.90 8.81 -11.81
C GLU A 121 -0.32 9.32 -12.58
N GLY A 122 -1.33 9.75 -11.85
CA GLY A 122 -2.59 10.20 -12.45
C GLY A 122 -3.55 9.07 -12.86
N TYR A 123 -3.19 7.81 -12.63
CA TYR A 123 -4.13 6.69 -12.82
C TYR A 123 -5.33 6.84 -11.88
N LEU A 124 -6.52 6.57 -12.40
CA LEU A 124 -7.77 6.58 -11.64
C LEU A 124 -8.39 5.19 -11.73
N PRO A 125 -8.44 4.43 -10.63
CA PRO A 125 -9.04 3.12 -10.62
C PRO A 125 -10.50 3.17 -11.05
N GLU A 126 -10.88 2.24 -11.91
CA GLU A 126 -12.28 2.01 -12.26
C GLU A 126 -12.96 1.24 -11.13
N ALA A 127 -14.27 1.43 -10.98
CA ALA A 127 -15.09 0.69 -10.06
C ALA A 127 -16.29 0.09 -10.78
N GLU A 128 -16.55 -1.18 -10.50
CA GLU A 128 -17.71 -1.91 -10.98
C GLU A 128 -18.69 -2.19 -9.84
N GLN A 129 -19.97 -2.25 -10.13
CA GLN A 129 -20.97 -2.74 -9.16
C GLN A 129 -21.24 -4.23 -9.37
N VAL A 130 -20.94 -5.03 -8.36
CA VAL A 130 -21.23 -6.46 -8.33
C VAL A 130 -22.06 -6.75 -7.09
N ASP A 131 -23.24 -7.29 -7.27
CA ASP A 131 -24.18 -7.62 -6.16
C ASP A 131 -24.44 -6.45 -5.19
N GLY A 132 -24.46 -5.22 -5.73
CA GLY A 132 -24.68 -4.00 -4.95
C GLY A 132 -23.47 -3.54 -4.12
N GLN A 133 -22.29 -4.09 -4.36
CA GLN A 133 -21.01 -3.66 -3.78
C GLN A 133 -20.15 -3.00 -4.86
N ASP A 134 -19.50 -1.90 -4.51
CA ASP A 134 -18.52 -1.25 -5.37
C ASP A 134 -17.21 -2.05 -5.29
N ILE A 135 -16.77 -2.58 -6.41
CA ILE A 135 -15.51 -3.33 -6.56
C ILE A 135 -14.53 -2.43 -7.31
N ILE A 136 -13.34 -2.27 -6.78
CA ILE A 136 -12.28 -1.42 -7.33
C ILE A 136 -11.33 -2.29 -8.15
N LEU A 137 -11.06 -1.88 -9.39
CA LEU A 137 -10.10 -2.57 -10.25
C LEU A 137 -8.69 -2.04 -9.97
N PRO A 138 -7.70 -2.90 -9.66
CA PRO A 138 -6.32 -2.48 -9.51
C PRO A 138 -5.73 -2.06 -10.86
N ALA A 139 -4.72 -1.20 -10.84
CA ALA A 139 -3.91 -0.96 -12.03
C ALA A 139 -3.14 -2.23 -12.38
N GLU A 140 -3.06 -2.54 -13.67
CA GLU A 140 -2.28 -3.66 -14.19
C GLU A 140 -1.08 -3.13 -14.98
N THR A 141 0.11 -3.48 -14.55
CA THR A 141 1.36 -3.13 -15.22
C THR A 141 2.41 -4.21 -14.94
N MET A 142 3.28 -4.46 -15.92
CA MET A 142 4.35 -5.46 -15.82
C MET A 142 3.85 -6.82 -15.32
N ASP A 143 2.69 -7.28 -15.77
CA ASP A 143 1.99 -8.51 -15.34
C ASP A 143 1.77 -8.59 -13.81
N MET A 144 1.65 -7.44 -13.15
CA MET A 144 1.35 -7.32 -11.72
C MET A 144 0.14 -6.42 -11.50
N LYS A 145 -0.50 -6.56 -10.34
CA LYS A 145 -1.64 -5.74 -9.90
C LYS A 145 -1.20 -4.75 -8.84
N ILE A 146 -1.50 -3.48 -9.03
CA ILE A 146 -1.10 -2.42 -8.12
C ILE A 146 -2.32 -1.63 -7.66
N MET A 147 -2.48 -1.51 -6.36
CA MET A 147 -3.44 -0.62 -5.73
C MET A 147 -2.70 0.30 -4.78
N SER A 148 -2.89 1.59 -4.93
CA SER A 148 -2.26 2.60 -4.08
C SER A 148 -3.28 3.59 -3.55
N ILE A 149 -3.11 3.98 -2.30
CA ILE A 149 -3.85 5.11 -1.72
C ILE A 149 -3.59 6.39 -2.52
N GLY A 150 -2.43 6.50 -3.17
CA GLY A 150 -2.07 7.62 -4.04
C GLY A 150 -2.95 7.78 -5.28
N PHE A 151 -3.69 6.76 -5.69
CA PHE A 151 -4.68 6.88 -6.77
C PHE A 151 -5.93 7.70 -6.37
N PHE A 152 -6.18 7.83 -5.07
CA PHE A 152 -7.37 8.46 -4.51
C PHE A 152 -7.10 9.81 -3.86
N VAL A 153 -5.86 10.02 -3.41
CA VAL A 153 -5.45 11.21 -2.63
C VAL A 153 -4.51 12.05 -3.47
N LYS A 154 -4.90 13.31 -3.73
CA LYS A 154 -3.95 14.25 -4.32
C LYS A 154 -2.91 14.64 -3.25
N PRO A 155 -1.65 14.89 -3.63
CA PRO A 155 -0.62 15.33 -2.68
C PRO A 155 -1.02 16.56 -1.85
N SER A 156 -1.80 17.49 -2.43
CA SER A 156 -2.34 18.66 -1.75
C SER A 156 -3.35 18.32 -0.65
N ASP A 157 -4.02 17.19 -0.77
CA ASP A 157 -5.13 16.81 0.11
C ASP A 157 -4.67 15.83 1.21
N ALA A 158 -3.49 15.24 1.08
CA ALA A 158 -2.93 14.28 2.03
C ALA A 158 -2.85 14.84 3.47
N LEU A 159 -2.57 16.14 3.61
CA LEU A 159 -2.56 16.84 4.90
C LEU A 159 -3.93 16.93 5.58
N LEU A 160 -5.02 16.80 4.80
CA LEU A 160 -6.40 16.84 5.29
C LEU A 160 -6.91 15.46 5.72
N TRP A 161 -6.21 14.41 5.33
CA TRP A 161 -6.57 13.03 5.66
C TRP A 161 -6.13 12.69 7.09
N ARG A 162 -7.00 12.98 8.03
CA ARG A 162 -6.75 12.68 9.44
C ARG A 162 -7.18 11.25 9.77
N GLY A 163 -6.32 10.55 10.50
CA GLY A 163 -6.50 9.25 11.15
C GLY A 163 -7.66 8.37 10.66
N ALA A 164 -8.87 8.64 11.13
CA ALA A 164 -10.04 7.82 10.81
C ALA A 164 -10.45 7.81 9.31
N MET A 165 -10.23 8.91 8.58
CA MET A 165 -10.54 8.97 7.13
C MET A 165 -9.57 8.09 6.34
N ALA A 166 -8.29 8.17 6.70
CA ALA A 166 -7.24 7.40 6.08
C ALA A 166 -7.43 5.89 6.32
N VAL A 167 -7.72 5.50 7.55
CA VAL A 167 -8.00 4.11 7.93
C VAL A 167 -9.23 3.57 7.18
N ASN A 168 -10.29 4.38 7.05
CA ASN A 168 -11.48 3.94 6.32
C ASN A 168 -11.23 3.76 4.82
N ALA A 169 -10.44 4.64 4.20
CA ALA A 169 -10.08 4.50 2.80
C ALA A 169 -9.20 3.25 2.56
N LEU A 170 -8.22 3.03 3.43
CA LEU A 170 -7.39 1.82 3.39
C LEU A 170 -8.25 0.56 3.55
N ARG A 171 -9.19 0.57 4.50
CA ARG A 171 -10.13 -0.55 4.67
C ARG A 171 -10.95 -0.82 3.43
N GLN A 172 -11.47 0.23 2.77
CA GLN A 172 -12.18 0.06 1.49
C GLN A 172 -11.26 -0.51 0.42
N MET A 173 -10.06 0.02 0.29
CA MET A 173 -9.05 -0.46 -0.65
C MET A 173 -8.72 -1.94 -0.43
N ILE A 174 -8.51 -2.35 0.83
CA ILE A 174 -8.22 -3.73 1.21
C ILE A 174 -9.37 -4.66 0.83
N HIS A 175 -10.63 -4.27 1.15
CA HIS A 175 -11.78 -5.18 1.02
C HIS A 175 -12.54 -5.06 -0.31
N GLN A 176 -12.30 -4.02 -1.09
CA GLN A 176 -13.03 -3.77 -2.35
C GLN A 176 -12.15 -3.92 -3.59
N THR A 177 -10.85 -4.11 -3.47
CA THR A 177 -9.98 -4.34 -4.62
C THR A 177 -10.14 -5.77 -5.15
N ARG A 178 -10.36 -5.89 -6.45
CA ARG A 178 -10.42 -7.19 -7.15
C ARG A 178 -9.01 -7.70 -7.44
N TRP A 179 -8.42 -8.36 -6.48
CA TRP A 179 -7.09 -8.94 -6.65
C TRP A 179 -7.10 -10.16 -7.58
N GLY A 180 -8.17 -10.99 -7.52
CA GLY A 180 -8.19 -12.30 -8.12
C GLY A 180 -7.14 -13.22 -7.49
N ALA A 181 -6.77 -14.29 -8.18
CA ALA A 181 -5.79 -15.25 -7.67
C ALA A 181 -4.38 -14.67 -7.75
N LEU A 182 -3.76 -14.42 -6.59
CA LEU A 182 -2.36 -14.02 -6.44
C LEU A 182 -1.60 -15.04 -5.62
N ASP A 183 -0.31 -15.22 -5.96
CA ASP A 183 0.60 -16.01 -5.14
C ASP A 183 1.18 -15.14 -4.01
N PHE A 184 1.45 -13.86 -4.31
CA PHE A 184 1.95 -12.88 -3.32
C PHE A 184 1.22 -11.54 -3.43
N LEU A 185 0.83 -10.99 -2.28
CA LEU A 185 0.48 -9.57 -2.12
C LEU A 185 1.49 -8.91 -1.19
N LEU A 186 2.28 -7.99 -1.73
CA LEU A 186 3.17 -7.16 -0.93
C LEU A 186 2.42 -5.93 -0.42
N VAL A 187 2.41 -5.73 0.88
CA VAL A 187 1.76 -4.57 1.53
C VAL A 187 2.83 -3.57 1.94
N ASP A 188 2.94 -2.48 1.21
CA ASP A 188 3.85 -1.37 1.52
C ASP A 188 3.24 -0.51 2.63
N LEU A 189 3.66 -0.75 3.88
CA LEU A 189 3.13 -0.09 5.06
C LEU A 189 3.66 1.35 5.17
N PRO A 190 2.94 2.27 5.85
CA PRO A 190 3.49 3.56 6.21
C PRO A 190 4.81 3.41 7.00
N PRO A 191 5.68 4.43 7.07
CA PRO A 191 6.85 4.37 7.95
C PRO A 191 6.45 4.49 9.43
N GLY A 192 7.23 3.87 10.31
CA GLY A 192 7.00 3.90 11.76
C GLY A 192 6.17 2.72 12.29
N THR A 193 5.53 2.89 13.44
CA THR A 193 4.82 1.83 14.19
C THR A 193 3.57 2.34 14.91
N GLY A 194 2.84 3.28 14.31
CA GLY A 194 1.67 3.93 14.91
C GLY A 194 0.35 3.17 14.69
N ASP A 195 -0.76 3.76 15.16
CA ASP A 195 -2.11 3.18 15.12
C ASP A 195 -2.59 2.78 13.72
N ILE A 196 -2.10 3.47 12.68
CA ILE A 196 -2.43 3.17 11.29
C ILE A 196 -1.90 1.79 10.90
N HIS A 197 -0.69 1.42 11.33
CA HIS A 197 -0.13 0.09 11.10
C HIS A 197 -1.01 -0.99 11.70
N LEU A 198 -1.38 -0.84 12.97
CA LEU A 198 -2.24 -1.79 13.68
C LEU A 198 -3.59 -1.93 12.99
N SER A 199 -4.13 -0.81 12.48
CA SER A 199 -5.39 -0.84 11.73
C SER A 199 -5.28 -1.61 10.41
N ILE A 200 -4.21 -1.42 9.63
CA ILE A 200 -3.97 -2.16 8.38
C ILE A 200 -3.75 -3.65 8.68
N ILE A 201 -2.89 -3.93 9.66
CA ILE A 201 -2.55 -5.29 10.07
C ILE A 201 -3.79 -6.06 10.54
N SER A 202 -4.71 -5.41 11.24
CA SER A 202 -5.95 -6.05 11.72
C SER A 202 -6.97 -6.37 10.61
N GLU A 203 -6.85 -5.73 9.45
CA GLU A 203 -7.74 -5.94 8.31
C GLU A 203 -7.22 -7.01 7.32
N LEU A 204 -5.96 -7.41 7.45
CA LEU A 204 -5.29 -8.36 6.55
C LEU A 204 -4.78 -9.57 7.33
N LYS A 205 -4.92 -10.76 6.75
CA LYS A 205 -4.26 -11.95 7.26
C LYS A 205 -2.81 -11.98 6.74
N ILE A 206 -1.94 -11.22 7.40
CA ILE A 206 -0.52 -11.15 7.04
C ILE A 206 0.19 -12.42 7.49
N ASP A 207 0.85 -13.12 6.56
CA ASP A 207 1.59 -14.35 6.83
C ASP A 207 2.96 -14.06 7.43
N THR A 208 3.61 -13.00 6.96
CA THR A 208 4.93 -12.62 7.46
C THR A 208 5.24 -11.14 7.20
N ALA A 209 6.23 -10.60 7.91
CA ALA A 209 6.68 -9.24 7.70
C ALA A 209 8.18 -9.19 7.39
N VAL A 210 8.57 -8.25 6.53
CA VAL A 210 9.94 -7.88 6.21
C VAL A 210 10.19 -6.47 6.73
N ILE A 211 11.29 -6.26 7.44
CA ILE A 211 11.69 -4.93 7.92
C ILE A 211 12.84 -4.41 7.07
N VAL A 212 12.65 -3.25 6.45
CA VAL A 212 13.68 -2.55 5.68
C VAL A 212 14.36 -1.51 6.54
N SER A 213 15.69 -1.50 6.56
CA SER A 213 16.51 -0.55 7.30
C SER A 213 17.76 -0.17 6.51
N THR A 214 18.46 0.87 6.98
CA THR A 214 19.81 1.21 6.53
C THR A 214 20.83 0.86 7.62
N PRO A 215 22.16 0.82 7.33
CA PRO A 215 23.17 0.48 8.33
C PRO A 215 23.29 1.45 9.49
N GLN A 216 22.70 2.64 9.42
CA GLN A 216 22.81 3.70 10.44
C GLN A 216 22.23 3.24 11.79
N GLN A 217 22.93 3.50 12.89
CA GLN A 217 22.47 3.15 14.23
C GLN A 217 21.10 3.76 14.59
N ILE A 218 20.83 4.98 14.14
CA ILE A 218 19.53 5.61 14.37
C ILE A 218 18.39 4.86 13.65
N ALA A 219 18.66 4.30 12.47
CA ALA A 219 17.68 3.47 11.75
C ALA A 219 17.46 2.13 12.47
N VAL A 220 18.53 1.53 12.98
CA VAL A 220 18.47 0.28 13.75
C VAL A 220 17.67 0.45 15.04
N ALA A 221 17.76 1.59 15.72
CA ALA A 221 16.94 1.87 16.90
C ALA A 221 15.43 1.87 16.56
N ASP A 222 15.08 2.33 15.36
CA ASP A 222 13.70 2.31 14.89
C ASP A 222 13.25 0.91 14.44
N VAL A 223 14.17 0.07 13.91
CA VAL A 223 13.92 -1.35 13.62
C VAL A 223 13.46 -2.11 14.86
N ARG A 224 14.04 -1.83 16.02
CA ARG A 224 13.64 -2.45 17.28
C ARG A 224 12.15 -2.28 17.55
N ARG A 225 11.63 -1.05 17.38
CA ARG A 225 10.19 -0.77 17.55
C ARG A 225 9.32 -1.56 16.58
N GLY A 226 9.78 -1.68 15.32
CA GLY A 226 9.08 -2.50 14.31
C GLY A 226 9.04 -3.99 14.71
N VAL A 227 10.16 -4.54 15.16
CA VAL A 227 10.25 -5.92 15.65
C VAL A 227 9.32 -6.14 16.86
N GLU A 228 9.33 -5.23 17.83
CA GLU A 228 8.47 -5.29 19.02
C GLU A 228 6.98 -5.24 18.63
N MET A 229 6.61 -4.40 17.66
CA MET A 229 5.24 -4.32 17.16
C MET A 229 4.76 -5.67 16.58
N PHE A 230 5.54 -6.29 15.68
CA PHE A 230 5.17 -7.55 15.06
C PHE A 230 5.19 -8.73 16.04
N ARG A 231 6.09 -8.72 17.02
CA ARG A 231 6.19 -9.73 18.10
C ARG A 231 5.16 -9.52 19.21
N ASN A 232 4.46 -8.40 19.25
CA ASN A 232 3.41 -8.15 20.25
C ASN A 232 2.36 -9.28 20.19
N PRO A 233 1.97 -9.89 21.33
CA PRO A 233 1.00 -10.99 21.34
C PRO A 233 -0.36 -10.67 20.68
N GLN A 234 -0.74 -9.40 20.62
CA GLN A 234 -1.98 -8.98 19.96
C GLN A 234 -1.85 -8.90 18.43
N VAL A 235 -0.63 -8.74 17.91
CA VAL A 235 -0.30 -8.68 16.48
C VAL A 235 0.17 -10.05 16.00
N ASN A 236 1.17 -10.62 16.66
CA ASN A 236 1.71 -11.96 16.49
C ASN A 236 1.97 -12.36 15.02
N ILE A 237 2.65 -11.48 14.28
CA ILE A 237 3.03 -11.75 12.89
C ILE A 237 4.49 -12.20 12.86
N PRO A 238 4.79 -13.37 12.25
CA PRO A 238 6.15 -13.84 12.07
C PRO A 238 6.99 -12.85 11.24
N LEU A 239 8.26 -12.70 11.61
CA LEU A 239 9.20 -11.93 10.79
C LEU A 239 9.92 -12.86 9.81
N ALA A 240 9.80 -12.59 8.51
CA ALA A 240 10.65 -13.23 7.51
C ALA A 240 12.10 -12.83 7.71
N GLY A 241 12.35 -11.55 8.02
CA GLY A 241 13.68 -11.06 8.33
C GLY A 241 13.85 -9.57 8.09
N ILE A 242 15.10 -9.16 8.03
CA ILE A 242 15.51 -7.76 7.81
C ILE A 242 16.25 -7.66 6.48
N VAL A 243 15.98 -6.58 5.73
CA VAL A 243 16.74 -6.16 4.56
C VAL A 243 17.56 -4.92 4.94
N GLU A 244 18.88 -5.00 4.80
CA GLU A 244 19.77 -3.85 4.94
C GLU A 244 19.93 -3.16 3.60
N ASN A 245 19.19 -2.07 3.37
CA ASN A 245 19.27 -1.26 2.16
C ASN A 245 20.35 -0.19 2.29
N MET A 246 20.89 0.27 1.15
CA MET A 246 21.99 1.26 1.08
C MET A 246 23.22 0.79 1.87
N ALA A 247 23.54 -0.50 1.81
CA ALA A 247 24.54 -1.14 2.62
C ALA A 247 25.96 -0.64 2.32
N TRP A 248 26.29 -0.41 1.06
CA TRP A 248 27.56 0.19 0.59
C TRP A 248 27.37 0.82 -0.79
N PHE A 249 28.35 1.57 -1.21
CA PHE A 249 28.51 2.09 -2.56
C PHE A 249 29.79 1.55 -3.17
N THR A 250 29.76 1.16 -4.43
CA THR A 250 30.93 0.73 -5.22
C THR A 250 31.00 1.62 -6.48
N PRO A 251 32.03 2.48 -6.65
CA PRO A 251 32.25 3.25 -7.86
C PRO A 251 32.53 2.30 -9.05
N GLU A 252 32.08 2.68 -10.23
CA GLU A 252 32.34 1.88 -11.45
C GLU A 252 33.84 1.81 -11.79
N GLU A 253 34.58 2.87 -11.50
CA GLU A 253 36.03 2.96 -11.73
C GLU A 253 36.86 2.11 -10.72
N LEU A 254 36.25 1.74 -9.59
CA LEU A 254 36.89 0.99 -8.52
C LEU A 254 36.00 -0.18 -8.07
N PRO A 255 35.76 -1.19 -8.92
CA PRO A 255 34.74 -2.23 -8.66
C PRO A 255 35.06 -3.12 -7.45
N GLU A 256 36.31 -3.18 -7.00
CA GLU A 256 36.73 -3.93 -5.82
C GLU A 256 36.52 -3.16 -4.50
N ASN A 257 36.21 -1.84 -4.57
CA ASN A 257 36.10 -1.00 -3.41
C ASN A 257 34.66 -0.85 -2.93
N ARG A 258 34.44 -0.97 -1.62
CA ARG A 258 33.15 -0.73 -0.99
C ARG A 258 33.26 0.43 -0.02
N TYR A 259 32.43 1.44 -0.23
CA TYR A 259 32.34 2.62 0.63
C TYR A 259 31.04 2.56 1.45
N TYR A 260 31.19 2.56 2.76
CA TYR A 260 30.07 2.41 3.71
C TYR A 260 29.55 3.78 4.14
N LEU A 261 28.84 4.47 3.24
CA LEU A 261 28.39 5.86 3.42
C LEU A 261 27.46 6.03 4.63
N PHE A 262 26.68 5.01 4.96
CA PHE A 262 25.73 5.02 6.07
C PHE A 262 26.16 4.12 7.25
N GLY A 263 27.43 3.76 7.35
CA GLY A 263 27.93 2.79 8.30
C GLY A 263 27.95 1.37 7.75
N LYS A 264 28.43 0.43 8.51
CA LYS A 264 28.66 -0.96 8.06
C LYS A 264 27.89 -1.96 8.92
N GLY A 265 26.96 -2.71 8.32
CA GLY A 265 26.32 -3.87 8.90
C GLY A 265 25.53 -3.59 10.18
N GLY A 266 24.89 -2.43 10.31
CA GLY A 266 24.12 -2.08 11.50
C GLY A 266 22.88 -2.94 11.65
N ALA A 267 22.12 -3.11 10.58
CA ALA A 267 20.93 -3.96 10.57
C ALA A 267 21.30 -5.45 10.64
N ARG A 268 22.42 -5.85 10.03
CA ARG A 268 22.98 -7.21 10.15
C ARG A 268 23.26 -7.56 11.61
N ARG A 269 24.03 -6.74 12.33
CA ARG A 269 24.32 -6.98 13.76
C ARG A 269 23.06 -7.04 14.59
N PHE A 270 22.13 -6.12 14.36
CA PHE A 270 20.85 -6.14 15.06
C PHE A 270 20.07 -7.45 14.80
N ALA A 271 20.06 -7.94 13.57
CA ALA A 271 19.41 -9.19 13.19
C ALA A 271 20.04 -10.38 13.97
N GLU A 272 21.37 -10.49 13.97
CA GLU A 272 22.13 -11.50 14.68
C GLU A 272 21.87 -11.48 16.18
N GLU A 273 21.93 -10.29 16.82
CA GLU A 273 21.69 -10.11 18.26
C GLU A 273 20.26 -10.47 18.70
N ASN A 274 19.29 -10.38 17.79
CA ASN A 274 17.86 -10.60 18.10
C ASN A 274 17.30 -11.90 17.52
N GLY A 275 18.16 -12.76 16.94
CA GLY A 275 17.76 -14.04 16.34
C GLY A 275 16.78 -13.85 15.19
N ILE A 276 16.98 -12.82 14.35
CA ILE A 276 16.19 -12.51 13.16
C ILE A 276 17.07 -12.75 11.94
N ASP A 277 16.52 -13.34 10.89
CA ASP A 277 17.29 -13.56 9.68
C ASP A 277 17.58 -12.24 8.94
N LEU A 278 18.79 -12.09 8.43
CA LEU A 278 19.12 -11.09 7.44
C LEU A 278 18.76 -11.65 6.07
N LEU A 279 17.77 -11.07 5.40
CA LEU A 279 17.30 -11.53 4.08
C LEU A 279 18.26 -11.13 2.96
N GLY A 280 18.94 -10.00 3.11
CA GLY A 280 19.91 -9.52 2.13
C GLY A 280 20.41 -8.12 2.44
N GLU A 281 21.45 -7.75 1.73
CA GLU A 281 22.03 -6.41 1.74
C GLU A 281 21.99 -5.85 0.32
N ILE A 282 21.44 -4.66 0.16
CA ILE A 282 21.29 -4.00 -1.13
C ILE A 282 22.27 -2.82 -1.18
N PRO A 283 23.21 -2.78 -2.14
CA PRO A 283 24.11 -1.65 -2.31
C PRO A 283 23.38 -0.43 -2.86
N ILE A 284 24.04 0.72 -2.77
CA ILE A 284 23.63 1.94 -3.48
C ILE A 284 24.04 1.76 -4.95
N ILE A 285 23.05 1.66 -5.82
CA ILE A 285 23.22 1.59 -7.28
C ILE A 285 22.38 2.69 -7.90
N GLN A 286 22.97 3.48 -8.78
CA GLN A 286 22.32 4.65 -9.38
C GLN A 286 21.02 4.29 -10.12
N SER A 287 21.00 3.18 -10.84
CA SER A 287 19.81 2.72 -11.57
C SER A 287 18.61 2.41 -10.66
N ILE A 288 18.82 2.13 -9.38
CA ILE A 288 17.71 1.91 -8.42
C ILE A 288 16.94 3.23 -8.21
N MET A 289 17.65 4.33 -8.10
CA MET A 289 17.04 5.67 -7.98
C MET A 289 16.40 6.09 -9.30
N GLU A 290 17.15 5.98 -10.41
CA GLU A 290 16.68 6.35 -11.74
C GLU A 290 15.42 5.56 -12.14
N GLY A 291 15.40 4.25 -11.89
CA GLY A 291 14.25 3.41 -12.14
C GLY A 291 13.01 3.83 -11.34
N ALA A 292 13.19 4.19 -10.07
CA ALA A 292 12.11 4.71 -9.23
C ALA A 292 11.56 6.05 -9.75
N ASP A 293 12.44 6.92 -10.29
CA ASP A 293 12.05 8.24 -10.82
C ASP A 293 11.42 8.16 -12.22
N THR A 294 11.79 7.16 -13.03
CA THR A 294 11.31 6.98 -14.41
C THR A 294 10.12 6.02 -14.52
N GLY A 295 9.63 5.48 -13.40
CA GLY A 295 8.47 4.60 -13.38
C GLY A 295 8.75 3.17 -13.83
N THR A 296 10.00 2.72 -13.74
CA THR A 296 10.41 1.36 -14.11
C THR A 296 11.35 0.78 -13.05
N PRO A 297 10.90 -0.14 -12.18
CA PRO A 297 11.75 -0.76 -11.18
C PRO A 297 13.02 -1.38 -11.76
N SER A 298 14.16 -1.09 -11.15
CA SER A 298 15.49 -1.37 -11.71
C SER A 298 15.82 -2.86 -11.90
N VAL A 299 15.17 -3.75 -11.15
CA VAL A 299 15.27 -5.22 -11.40
C VAL A 299 14.84 -5.59 -12.82
N SER A 300 13.99 -4.77 -13.48
CA SER A 300 13.56 -5.02 -14.86
C SER A 300 14.57 -4.59 -15.92
N ILE A 301 15.45 -3.65 -15.58
CA ILE A 301 16.28 -2.92 -16.57
C ILE A 301 17.78 -3.01 -16.29
N ASP A 302 18.21 -3.41 -15.10
CA ASP A 302 19.62 -3.50 -14.72
C ASP A 302 19.95 -4.87 -14.13
N ALA A 303 20.67 -5.68 -14.90
CA ALA A 303 21.08 -7.03 -14.49
C ALA A 303 22.01 -7.04 -13.25
N ARG A 304 22.64 -5.91 -12.90
CA ARG A 304 23.47 -5.79 -11.67
C ARG A 304 22.61 -5.73 -10.41
N VAL A 305 21.35 -5.29 -10.53
CA VAL A 305 20.42 -5.12 -9.41
C VAL A 305 19.68 -6.41 -9.10
N GLU A 306 19.33 -7.17 -10.14
CA GLU A 306 18.49 -8.36 -10.04
C GLU A 306 18.98 -9.38 -9.00
N PRO A 307 20.27 -9.73 -8.88
CA PRO A 307 20.74 -10.77 -7.96
C PRO A 307 20.43 -10.46 -6.49
N TYR A 308 20.50 -9.20 -6.08
CA TYR A 308 20.22 -8.79 -4.70
C TYR A 308 18.76 -9.01 -4.32
N TYR A 309 17.85 -8.63 -5.22
CA TYR A 309 16.41 -8.79 -4.97
C TYR A 309 15.94 -10.22 -5.16
N ARG A 310 16.55 -10.97 -6.07
CA ARG A 310 16.30 -12.41 -6.25
C ARG A 310 16.63 -13.17 -4.97
N GLU A 311 17.80 -12.95 -4.37
CA GLU A 311 18.19 -13.59 -3.11
C GLU A 311 17.17 -13.32 -2.01
N ILE A 312 16.72 -12.06 -1.87
CA ILE A 312 15.70 -11.68 -0.89
C ILE A 312 14.37 -12.39 -1.17
N ALA A 313 13.95 -12.40 -2.45
CA ALA A 313 12.72 -13.07 -2.88
C ALA A 313 12.77 -14.58 -2.57
N ASP A 314 13.87 -15.26 -2.88
CA ASP A 314 14.06 -16.69 -2.61
C ASP A 314 13.92 -16.99 -1.12
N ARG A 315 14.59 -16.21 -0.26
CA ARG A 315 14.51 -16.39 1.19
C ARG A 315 13.11 -16.13 1.75
N ILE A 316 12.34 -15.23 1.15
CA ILE A 316 10.93 -15.02 1.55
C ILE A 316 10.09 -16.21 1.12
N VAL A 317 10.24 -16.67 -0.13
CA VAL A 317 9.53 -17.84 -0.67
C VAL A 317 9.77 -19.07 0.22
N ASP A 318 11.03 -19.35 0.57
CA ASP A 318 11.40 -20.50 1.43
C ASP A 318 10.73 -20.45 2.82
N LYS A 319 10.34 -19.27 3.30
CA LYS A 319 9.69 -19.11 4.60
C LYS A 319 8.18 -19.25 4.58
N VAL A 320 7.53 -18.91 3.45
CA VAL A 320 6.07 -18.87 3.36
C VAL A 320 5.50 -19.98 2.49
N VAL A 321 6.21 -20.40 1.47
CA VAL A 321 5.82 -21.52 0.58
C VAL A 321 6.44 -22.80 1.16
N LYS A 322 5.64 -23.60 1.83
CA LYS A 322 6.07 -24.90 2.39
C LYS A 322 5.56 -26.05 1.53
#